data_c9606582142605b3804970c857f13e2d
#
_entry.id   c9606582142605b3804970c857f13e2d
#
_cell.length_a   1.000
_cell.length_b   1.000
_cell.length_c   1.000
_cell.angle_alpha   90.00
_cell.angle_beta   90.00
_cell.angle_gamma   90.00
#
_symmetry.space_group_name_H-M   'P 1'
#
loop_
_entity.id
_entity.type
_entity.pdbx_description
1 polymer ?
#
loop_
_entity_poly.entity_id
_entity_poly.type
_entity_poly.pdbx_seq_one_letter_code
_entity_poly.pdbx_strand_id
1 'polypeptide(L)'
;MCILEFSNLKYTYNGKQSILRGASGKLEQGKLYAILGPSGCGKTTLLSLLGGLDSPESGQILFAGKDIAETGLADHRRNHVSFIFQSYNLIDYLTPVENVALTSKLPPLPILERLGLTKEESKRNVLKLSGGQQQRVAIARALASEAPVILADEPTGNLDEDTAQDITEILKESAHQMGKCVVVVTHSNELAKQADVVFRLKKGELSVEVEEEKNLHK
;
A
#
# COMPACT_ATOMS: atom_id res chain seq x y z
N MET A 1 -3.48 12.24 13.33
CA MET A 1 -3.67 13.41 12.44
C MET A 1 -4.01 12.88 11.05
N CYS A 2 -5.06 13.41 10.39
CA CYS A 2 -5.42 13.01 9.03
C CYS A 2 -4.31 13.46 8.06
N ILE A 3 -3.74 12.52 7.30
CA ILE A 3 -2.66 12.80 6.36
C ILE A 3 -3.13 12.73 4.92
N LEU A 4 -4.07 11.83 4.62
CA LEU A 4 -4.65 11.66 3.30
C LEU A 4 -6.18 11.61 3.42
N GLU A 5 -6.87 12.48 2.72
CA GLU A 5 -8.32 12.54 2.69
C GLU A 5 -8.80 12.50 1.25
N PHE A 6 -9.87 11.78 0.99
CA PHE A 6 -10.47 11.73 -0.33
C PHE A 6 -12.00 11.79 -0.22
N SER A 7 -12.60 12.46 -1.17
CA SER A 7 -14.04 12.73 -1.15
C SER A 7 -14.67 12.61 -2.52
N ASN A 8 -15.79 11.87 -2.57
CA ASN A 8 -16.64 11.66 -3.75
C ASN A 8 -15.88 11.22 -5.00
N LEU A 9 -14.85 10.36 -4.85
CA LEU A 9 -14.07 9.89 -5.99
C LEU A 9 -14.92 9.08 -6.95
N LYS A 10 -15.00 9.53 -8.20
CA LYS A 10 -15.59 8.78 -9.31
C LYS A 10 -14.52 8.49 -10.34
N TYR A 11 -14.57 7.29 -10.89
CA TYR A 11 -13.64 6.86 -11.91
C TYR A 11 -14.24 5.82 -12.83
N THR A 12 -13.97 5.96 -14.13
CA THR A 12 -14.49 5.10 -15.19
C THR A 12 -13.37 4.72 -16.14
N TYR A 13 -13.25 3.44 -16.50
CA TYR A 13 -12.35 3.05 -17.58
C TYR A 13 -13.03 3.30 -18.93
N ASN A 14 -12.38 4.08 -19.81
CA ASN A 14 -12.81 4.35 -21.17
C ASN A 14 -14.24 4.92 -21.29
N GLY A 15 -14.72 5.64 -20.28
CA GLY A 15 -16.04 6.27 -20.28
C GLY A 15 -17.23 5.29 -20.27
N LYS A 16 -16.99 3.98 -20.08
CA LYS A 16 -18.05 2.96 -20.19
C LYS A 16 -18.37 2.23 -18.90
N GLN A 17 -17.34 1.90 -18.11
CA GLN A 17 -17.49 1.11 -16.90
C GLN A 17 -17.15 1.92 -15.67
N SER A 18 -18.14 2.33 -14.91
CA SER A 18 -17.95 3.01 -13.63
C SER A 18 -17.34 2.06 -12.61
N ILE A 19 -16.13 2.36 -12.15
CA ILE A 19 -15.36 1.59 -11.19
C ILE A 19 -15.53 2.13 -9.77
N LEU A 20 -15.44 3.46 -9.62
CA LEU A 20 -15.70 4.14 -8.34
C LEU A 20 -16.89 5.07 -8.50
N ARG A 21 -17.78 5.07 -7.49
CA ARG A 21 -19.09 5.75 -7.55
C ARG A 21 -19.31 6.73 -6.39
N GLY A 22 -18.23 7.44 -5.98
CA GLY A 22 -18.28 8.40 -4.89
C GLY A 22 -17.59 7.91 -3.64
N ALA A 23 -16.47 7.16 -3.79
CA ALA A 23 -15.66 6.70 -2.66
C ALA A 23 -15.13 7.89 -1.86
N SER A 24 -15.26 7.82 -0.53
CA SER A 24 -14.79 8.85 0.40
C SER A 24 -14.15 8.21 1.62
N GLY A 25 -13.13 8.85 2.19
CA GLY A 25 -12.46 8.34 3.38
C GLY A 25 -11.40 9.29 3.90
N LYS A 26 -10.98 9.03 5.16
CA LYS A 26 -9.91 9.75 5.85
C LYS A 26 -8.91 8.75 6.39
N LEU A 27 -7.64 9.01 6.14
CA LEU A 27 -6.54 8.16 6.51
C LEU A 27 -5.59 8.96 7.42
N GLU A 28 -5.26 8.40 8.56
CA GLU A 28 -4.47 9.04 9.59
C GLU A 28 -3.08 8.44 9.66
N GLN A 29 -2.12 9.25 10.06
CA GLN A 29 -0.79 8.74 10.40
C GLN A 29 -0.85 7.79 11.59
N GLY A 30 0.07 6.83 11.61
CA GLY A 30 0.17 5.86 12.70
C GLY A 30 -0.88 4.74 12.64
N LYS A 31 -1.59 4.59 11.50
CA LYS A 31 -2.61 3.55 11.34
C LYS A 31 -2.36 2.67 10.13
N LEU A 32 -2.70 1.39 10.30
CA LEU A 32 -2.78 0.39 9.25
C LEU A 32 -4.25 0.27 8.79
N TYR A 33 -4.49 0.52 7.53
CA TYR A 33 -5.80 0.38 6.89
C TYR A 33 -5.80 -0.83 5.96
N ALA A 34 -6.86 -1.62 6.02
CA ALA A 34 -7.13 -2.67 5.04
C ALA A 34 -8.34 -2.29 4.18
N ILE A 35 -8.24 -2.45 2.87
CA ILE A 35 -9.35 -2.30 1.93
C ILE A 35 -9.69 -3.67 1.37
N LEU A 36 -10.80 -4.25 1.83
CA LEU A 36 -11.32 -5.52 1.38
C LEU A 36 -12.32 -5.35 0.24
N GLY A 37 -12.41 -6.34 -0.62
CA GLY A 37 -13.43 -6.41 -1.66
C GLY A 37 -13.13 -7.49 -2.69
N PRO A 38 -14.13 -7.92 -3.48
CA PRO A 38 -13.94 -8.93 -4.51
C PRO A 38 -12.98 -8.48 -5.60
N SER A 39 -12.43 -9.41 -6.37
CA SER A 39 -11.61 -9.09 -7.55
C SER A 39 -12.39 -8.21 -8.53
N GLY A 40 -11.70 -7.20 -9.09
CA GLY A 40 -12.29 -6.28 -10.06
C GLY A 40 -13.23 -5.20 -9.48
N CYS A 41 -13.41 -5.11 -8.16
CA CYS A 41 -14.28 -4.09 -7.56
C CYS A 41 -13.69 -2.67 -7.53
N GLY A 42 -12.41 -2.48 -7.94
CA GLY A 42 -11.78 -1.16 -8.01
C GLY A 42 -10.74 -0.86 -6.91
N LYS A 43 -10.27 -1.86 -6.14
CA LYS A 43 -9.28 -1.66 -5.06
C LYS A 43 -7.97 -1.06 -5.58
N THR A 44 -7.36 -1.70 -6.59
CA THR A 44 -6.15 -1.21 -7.26
C THR A 44 -6.36 0.17 -7.88
N THR A 45 -7.53 0.42 -8.45
CA THR A 45 -7.89 1.75 -9.00
C THR A 45 -7.93 2.80 -7.90
N LEU A 46 -8.59 2.53 -6.77
CA LEU A 46 -8.60 3.44 -5.63
C LEU A 46 -7.19 3.72 -5.13
N LEU A 47 -6.36 2.67 -4.99
CA LEU A 47 -4.96 2.82 -4.58
C LEU A 47 -4.17 3.68 -5.56
N SER A 48 -4.37 3.49 -6.87
CA SER A 48 -3.72 4.28 -7.93
C SER A 48 -4.08 5.76 -7.87
N LEU A 49 -5.36 6.07 -7.61
CA LEU A 49 -5.82 7.45 -7.43
C LEU A 49 -5.21 8.09 -6.17
N LEU A 50 -5.26 7.38 -5.03
CA LEU A 50 -4.69 7.85 -3.76
C LEU A 50 -3.19 8.13 -3.88
N GLY A 51 -2.49 7.38 -4.70
CA GLY A 51 -1.08 7.55 -4.94
C GLY A 51 -0.72 8.50 -6.09
N GLY A 52 -1.70 9.12 -6.74
CA GLY A 52 -1.47 10.04 -7.84
C GLY A 52 -0.88 9.39 -9.10
N LEU A 53 -1.11 8.07 -9.30
CA LEU A 53 -0.75 7.38 -10.54
C LEU A 53 -1.76 7.68 -11.65
N ASP A 54 -2.99 8.05 -11.25
CA ASP A 54 -4.06 8.45 -12.14
C ASP A 54 -4.87 9.57 -11.47
N SER A 55 -5.80 10.19 -12.20
CA SER A 55 -6.67 11.26 -11.73
C SER A 55 -8.12 10.83 -11.71
N PRO A 56 -8.91 11.15 -10.68
CA PRO A 56 -10.34 10.88 -10.67
C PRO A 56 -11.07 11.75 -11.69
N GLU A 57 -12.21 11.27 -12.22
CA GLU A 57 -13.09 12.06 -13.07
C GLU A 57 -13.78 13.17 -12.28
N SER A 58 -14.09 12.91 -11.02
CA SER A 58 -14.61 13.89 -10.07
C SER A 58 -14.29 13.50 -8.64
N GLY A 59 -14.42 14.44 -7.73
CA GLY A 59 -13.97 14.33 -6.36
C GLY A 59 -12.58 14.93 -6.21
N GLN A 60 -12.01 14.82 -5.02
CA GLN A 60 -10.69 15.38 -4.71
C GLN A 60 -9.93 14.48 -3.75
N ILE A 61 -8.60 14.60 -3.78
CA ILE A 61 -7.69 13.91 -2.88
C ILE A 61 -6.79 14.95 -2.23
N LEU A 62 -6.82 15.03 -0.91
CA LEU A 62 -6.03 15.98 -0.14
C LEU A 62 -4.91 15.26 0.59
N PHE A 63 -3.67 15.71 0.42
CA PHE A 63 -2.53 15.33 1.26
C PHE A 63 -2.21 16.48 2.21
N ALA A 64 -2.23 16.22 3.51
CA ALA A 64 -2.05 17.23 4.56
C ALA A 64 -2.91 18.51 4.34
N GLY A 65 -4.15 18.33 3.88
CA GLY A 65 -5.13 19.39 3.62
C GLY A 65 -4.96 20.12 2.28
N LYS A 66 -4.01 19.74 1.42
CA LYS A 66 -3.78 20.34 0.09
C LYS A 66 -4.15 19.36 -1.01
N ASP A 67 -4.84 19.83 -2.05
CA ASP A 67 -5.21 19.02 -3.19
C ASP A 67 -3.96 18.57 -3.96
N ILE A 68 -3.82 17.25 -4.16
CA ILE A 68 -2.68 16.68 -4.91
C ILE A 68 -2.70 17.04 -6.39
N ALA A 69 -3.86 17.35 -6.95
CA ALA A 69 -3.97 17.82 -8.34
C ALA A 69 -3.39 19.22 -8.50
N GLU A 70 -3.56 20.10 -7.50
CA GLU A 70 -3.01 21.46 -7.51
C GLU A 70 -1.51 21.49 -7.16
N THR A 71 -1.08 20.65 -6.20
CA THR A 71 0.32 20.58 -5.78
C THR A 71 1.21 19.79 -6.73
N GLY A 72 0.60 18.97 -7.58
CA GLY A 72 1.26 18.18 -8.61
C GLY A 72 1.39 16.71 -8.25
N LEU A 73 0.81 15.84 -9.09
CA LEU A 73 0.84 14.38 -8.91
C LEU A 73 2.25 13.80 -8.91
N ALA A 74 3.19 14.40 -9.66
CA ALA A 74 4.58 13.95 -9.70
C ALA A 74 5.29 14.21 -8.37
N ASP A 75 5.04 15.36 -7.73
CA ASP A 75 5.56 15.69 -6.40
C ASP A 75 4.98 14.74 -5.35
N HIS A 76 3.65 14.50 -5.41
CA HIS A 76 2.98 13.57 -4.51
C HIS A 76 3.58 12.17 -4.58
N ARG A 77 3.79 11.62 -5.78
CA ARG A 77 4.44 10.31 -5.96
C ARG A 77 5.88 10.26 -5.45
N ARG A 78 6.63 11.36 -5.61
CA ARG A 78 8.04 11.40 -5.23
C ARG A 78 8.25 11.50 -3.73
N ASN A 79 7.44 12.35 -3.06
CA ASN A 79 7.74 12.81 -1.72
C ASN A 79 6.77 12.30 -0.66
N HIS A 80 5.54 11.93 -1.04
CA HIS A 80 4.48 11.65 -0.08
C HIS A 80 4.05 10.19 -0.04
N VAL A 81 4.30 9.42 -1.11
CA VAL A 81 3.80 8.04 -1.22
C VAL A 81 4.91 7.08 -1.62
N SER A 82 4.92 5.91 -1.02
CA SER A 82 5.67 4.75 -1.51
C SER A 82 4.72 3.61 -1.84
N PHE A 83 5.05 2.83 -2.88
CA PHE A 83 4.20 1.76 -3.38
C PHE A 83 4.82 0.39 -3.19
N ILE A 84 3.98 -0.58 -2.80
CA ILE A 84 4.22 -2.02 -2.92
C ILE A 84 3.21 -2.53 -3.95
N PHE A 85 3.69 -2.88 -5.13
CA PHE A 85 2.85 -3.38 -6.22
C PHE A 85 2.75 -4.90 -6.20
N GLN A 86 1.64 -5.44 -6.66
CA GLN A 86 1.44 -6.89 -6.82
C GLN A 86 2.47 -7.51 -7.79
N SER A 87 2.87 -6.78 -8.83
CA SER A 87 3.85 -7.19 -9.84
C SER A 87 5.30 -6.81 -9.49
N TYR A 88 5.59 -6.48 -8.24
CA TYR A 88 6.87 -6.06 -7.67
C TYR A 88 7.45 -4.76 -8.26
N ASN A 89 7.39 -4.53 -9.56
CA ASN A 89 7.93 -3.38 -10.29
C ASN A 89 9.39 -3.08 -9.89
N LEU A 90 10.20 -4.13 -9.82
CA LEU A 90 11.64 -4.03 -9.63
C LEU A 90 12.32 -3.71 -10.95
N ILE A 91 13.49 -3.07 -10.88
CA ILE A 91 14.32 -2.85 -12.06
C ILE A 91 15.13 -4.11 -12.29
N ASP A 92 14.84 -4.83 -13.37
CA ASP A 92 15.28 -6.19 -13.66
C ASP A 92 16.80 -6.38 -13.73
N TYR A 93 17.54 -5.37 -14.20
CA TYR A 93 18.99 -5.44 -14.32
C TYR A 93 19.73 -5.03 -13.04
N LEU A 94 19.04 -4.57 -12.01
CA LEU A 94 19.59 -4.20 -10.72
C LEU A 94 19.57 -5.38 -9.73
N THR A 95 20.43 -5.27 -8.73
CA THR A 95 20.42 -6.11 -7.53
C THR A 95 19.35 -5.63 -6.53
N PRO A 96 18.98 -6.43 -5.52
CA PRO A 96 18.14 -5.97 -4.40
C PRO A 96 18.66 -4.70 -3.72
N VAL A 97 19.96 -4.64 -3.43
CA VAL A 97 20.58 -3.46 -2.81
C VAL A 97 20.38 -2.23 -3.69
N GLU A 98 20.60 -2.32 -4.98
CA GLU A 98 20.43 -1.20 -5.90
C GLU A 98 18.95 -0.80 -6.07
N ASN A 99 18.03 -1.76 -6.13
CA ASN A 99 16.60 -1.47 -6.18
C ASN A 99 16.12 -0.70 -4.95
N VAL A 100 16.58 -1.08 -3.75
CA VAL A 100 16.23 -0.38 -2.50
C VAL A 100 16.92 0.99 -2.42
N ALA A 101 18.16 1.11 -2.88
CA ALA A 101 18.91 2.37 -2.89
C ALA A 101 18.24 3.48 -3.73
N LEU A 102 17.35 3.14 -4.67
CA LEU A 102 16.60 4.12 -5.46
C LEU A 102 15.71 5.04 -4.59
N THR A 103 15.27 4.57 -3.44
CA THR A 103 14.33 5.29 -2.56
C THR A 103 14.89 5.55 -1.17
N SER A 104 16.01 4.94 -0.82
CA SER A 104 16.60 4.99 0.53
C SER A 104 17.77 5.97 0.60
N LYS A 105 17.82 6.75 1.68
CA LYS A 105 18.99 7.51 2.09
C LYS A 105 19.92 6.73 3.02
N LEU A 106 19.45 5.60 3.56
CA LEU A 106 20.19 4.73 4.47
C LEU A 106 20.74 3.52 3.70
N PRO A 107 21.77 2.84 4.25
CA PRO A 107 22.27 1.60 3.67
C PRO A 107 21.14 0.56 3.50
N PRO A 108 20.93 -0.01 2.30
CA PRO A 108 19.80 -0.93 2.04
C PRO A 108 19.94 -2.31 2.71
N LEU A 109 21.16 -2.75 2.99
CA LEU A 109 21.39 -4.12 3.44
C LEU A 109 20.67 -4.49 4.75
N PRO A 110 20.66 -3.62 5.80
CA PRO A 110 19.97 -3.95 7.04
C PRO A 110 18.47 -4.22 6.88
N ILE A 111 17.78 -3.47 6.01
CA ILE A 111 16.36 -3.71 5.79
C ILE A 111 16.10 -4.96 4.95
N LEU A 112 16.99 -5.28 4.00
CA LEU A 112 16.92 -6.52 3.23
C LEU A 112 17.15 -7.74 4.14
N GLU A 113 18.14 -7.69 5.05
CA GLU A 113 18.40 -8.75 6.03
C GLU A 113 17.22 -8.91 7.00
N ARG A 114 16.62 -7.82 7.48
CA ARG A 114 15.40 -7.85 8.30
C ARG A 114 14.24 -8.54 7.60
N LEU A 115 14.14 -8.40 6.27
CA LEU A 115 13.15 -9.07 5.44
C LEU A 115 13.58 -10.48 4.99
N GLY A 116 14.63 -11.04 5.61
CA GLY A 116 15.06 -12.42 5.41
C GLY A 116 15.86 -12.67 4.13
N LEU A 117 16.44 -11.63 3.49
CA LEU A 117 17.40 -11.83 2.41
C LEU A 117 18.81 -11.92 2.96
N THR A 118 19.58 -12.91 2.49
CA THR A 118 21.00 -13.01 2.81
C THR A 118 21.83 -11.95 2.07
N LYS A 119 23.08 -11.73 2.52
CA LYS A 119 24.03 -10.83 1.83
C LYS A 119 24.32 -11.25 0.39
N GLU A 120 24.38 -12.55 0.14
CA GLU A 120 24.61 -13.13 -1.19
C GLU A 120 23.41 -12.88 -2.10
N GLU A 121 22.21 -13.11 -1.62
CA GLU A 121 20.97 -12.85 -2.36
C GLU A 121 20.82 -11.36 -2.66
N SER A 122 21.15 -10.50 -1.71
CA SER A 122 21.07 -9.04 -1.84
C SER A 122 22.00 -8.46 -2.91
N LYS A 123 23.01 -9.22 -3.37
CA LYS A 123 23.99 -8.84 -4.41
C LYS A 123 23.75 -9.53 -5.74
N ARG A 124 22.83 -10.47 -5.83
CA ARG A 124 22.49 -11.13 -7.11
C ARG A 124 21.59 -10.23 -7.95
N ASN A 125 21.54 -10.53 -9.25
CA ASN A 125 20.50 -9.92 -10.10
C ASN A 125 19.11 -10.31 -9.57
N VAL A 126 18.20 -9.36 -9.49
CA VAL A 126 16.86 -9.54 -8.88
C VAL A 126 16.04 -10.63 -9.59
N LEU A 127 16.22 -10.82 -10.90
CA LEU A 127 15.54 -11.89 -11.66
C LEU A 127 15.99 -13.32 -11.28
N LYS A 128 17.09 -13.46 -10.55
CA LYS A 128 17.55 -14.77 -10.02
C LYS A 128 16.97 -15.13 -8.68
N LEU A 129 16.14 -14.26 -8.12
CA LEU A 129 15.43 -14.46 -6.87
C LEU A 129 14.09 -15.14 -7.12
N SER A 130 13.60 -15.89 -6.12
CA SER A 130 12.23 -16.41 -6.13
C SER A 130 11.21 -15.27 -6.09
N GLY A 131 9.96 -15.53 -6.48
CA GLY A 131 8.87 -14.54 -6.43
C GLY A 131 8.68 -13.94 -5.03
N GLY A 132 8.72 -14.78 -3.98
CA GLY A 132 8.65 -14.30 -2.60
C GLY A 132 9.84 -13.43 -2.19
N GLN A 133 11.05 -13.75 -2.66
CA GLN A 133 12.22 -12.90 -2.43
C GLN A 133 12.09 -11.55 -3.17
N GLN A 134 11.63 -11.54 -4.41
CA GLN A 134 11.37 -10.31 -5.17
C GLN A 134 10.31 -9.44 -4.49
N GLN A 135 9.24 -10.05 -3.95
CA GLN A 135 8.24 -9.35 -3.17
C GLN A 135 8.86 -8.68 -1.94
N ARG A 136 9.73 -9.38 -1.20
CA ARG A 136 10.44 -8.81 -0.05
C ARG A 136 11.36 -7.66 -0.43
N VAL A 137 11.99 -7.70 -1.61
CA VAL A 137 12.77 -6.56 -2.13
C VAL A 137 11.87 -5.36 -2.43
N ALA A 138 10.70 -5.57 -3.05
CA ALA A 138 9.74 -4.49 -3.31
C ALA A 138 9.22 -3.85 -2.01
N ILE A 139 8.97 -4.66 -0.98
CA ILE A 139 8.61 -4.20 0.36
C ILE A 139 9.76 -3.42 0.99
N ALA A 140 11.01 -3.94 0.93
CA ALA A 140 12.20 -3.25 1.44
C ALA A 140 12.34 -1.86 0.82
N ARG A 141 12.14 -1.75 -0.50
CA ARG A 141 12.21 -0.49 -1.23
C ARG A 141 11.16 0.52 -0.74
N ALA A 142 9.94 0.07 -0.50
CA ALA A 142 8.88 0.93 0.00
C ALA A 142 9.12 1.38 1.46
N LEU A 143 9.57 0.46 2.31
CA LEU A 143 9.87 0.75 3.72
C LEU A 143 11.07 1.68 3.89
N ALA A 144 12.07 1.56 3.02
CA ALA A 144 13.28 2.39 3.02
C ALA A 144 13.02 3.84 2.57
N SER A 145 11.87 4.10 1.95
CA SER A 145 11.44 5.45 1.57
C SER A 145 11.05 6.27 2.79
N GLU A 146 11.38 7.57 2.78
CA GLU A 146 10.94 8.53 3.80
C GLU A 146 9.47 8.95 3.64
N ALA A 147 8.81 8.56 2.55
CA ALA A 147 7.42 8.89 2.29
C ALA A 147 6.52 8.50 3.48
N PRO A 148 5.64 9.41 3.94
CA PRO A 148 4.80 9.16 5.11
C PRO A 148 3.61 8.23 4.84
N VAL A 149 3.31 7.93 3.58
CA VAL A 149 2.22 7.03 3.18
C VAL A 149 2.79 5.82 2.44
N ILE A 150 2.39 4.63 2.83
CA ILE A 150 2.65 3.38 2.11
C ILE A 150 1.33 2.87 1.53
N LEU A 151 1.30 2.65 0.22
CA LEU A 151 0.18 2.06 -0.50
C LEU A 151 0.59 0.68 -1.01
N ALA A 152 -0.07 -0.37 -0.55
CA ALA A 152 0.28 -1.75 -0.85
C ALA A 152 -0.87 -2.48 -1.57
N ASP A 153 -0.58 -3.02 -2.74
CA ASP A 153 -1.51 -3.83 -3.53
C ASP A 153 -1.14 -5.31 -3.40
N GLU A 154 -1.96 -6.06 -2.66
CA GLU A 154 -1.81 -7.50 -2.38
C GLU A 154 -0.38 -7.89 -1.92
N PRO A 155 0.17 -7.22 -0.87
CA PRO A 155 1.59 -7.37 -0.52
C PRO A 155 1.99 -8.77 -0.06
N THR A 156 1.01 -9.60 0.34
CA THR A 156 1.23 -10.97 0.85
C THR A 156 0.70 -12.06 -0.06
N GLY A 157 0.09 -11.71 -1.21
CA GLY A 157 -0.65 -12.65 -2.05
C GLY A 157 0.17 -13.79 -2.68
N ASN A 158 1.50 -13.64 -2.79
CA ASN A 158 2.41 -14.62 -3.38
C ASN A 158 3.38 -15.23 -2.34
N LEU A 159 3.08 -15.10 -1.06
CA LEU A 159 3.93 -15.56 0.05
C LEU A 159 3.29 -16.77 0.74
N ASP A 160 4.13 -17.59 1.35
CA ASP A 160 3.69 -18.59 2.31
C ASP A 160 3.14 -17.93 3.58
N GLU A 161 2.38 -18.67 4.38
CA GLU A 161 1.64 -18.15 5.53
C GLU A 161 2.56 -17.49 6.57
N ASP A 162 3.70 -18.11 6.89
CA ASP A 162 4.65 -17.59 7.88
C ASP A 162 5.26 -16.26 7.39
N THR A 163 5.70 -16.23 6.12
CA THR A 163 6.23 -15.01 5.51
C THR A 163 5.16 -13.92 5.39
N ALA A 164 3.92 -14.26 5.07
CA ALA A 164 2.81 -13.31 5.00
C ALA A 164 2.52 -12.67 6.37
N GLN A 165 2.61 -13.47 7.44
CA GLN A 165 2.47 -12.98 8.81
C GLN A 165 3.61 -12.00 9.17
N ASP A 166 4.87 -12.36 8.89
CA ASP A 166 6.03 -11.49 9.14
C ASP A 166 5.90 -10.14 8.41
N ILE A 167 5.48 -10.18 7.15
CA ILE A 167 5.27 -8.94 6.37
C ILE A 167 4.12 -8.11 6.95
N THR A 168 3.06 -8.73 7.41
CA THR A 168 1.93 -8.01 8.04
C THR A 168 2.38 -7.31 9.32
N GLU A 169 3.17 -7.96 10.16
CA GLU A 169 3.75 -7.34 11.36
C GLU A 169 4.69 -6.18 11.02
N ILE A 170 5.53 -6.31 9.99
CA ILE A 170 6.41 -5.22 9.53
C ILE A 170 5.62 -4.02 9.03
N LEU A 171 4.52 -4.22 8.29
CA LEU A 171 3.64 -3.14 7.85
C LEU A 171 2.96 -2.46 9.03
N LYS A 172 2.52 -3.23 10.02
CA LYS A 172 1.92 -2.74 11.26
C LYS A 172 2.92 -1.95 12.10
N GLU A 173 4.15 -2.43 12.27
CA GLU A 173 5.23 -1.68 12.92
C GLU A 173 5.53 -0.37 12.19
N SER A 174 5.50 -0.38 10.86
CA SER A 174 5.72 0.83 10.05
C SER A 174 4.63 1.87 10.31
N ALA A 175 3.38 1.43 10.53
CA ALA A 175 2.32 2.32 10.95
C ALA A 175 2.55 2.81 12.38
N HIS A 176 2.59 1.91 13.35
CA HIS A 176 2.50 2.25 14.76
C HIS A 176 3.79 2.84 15.34
N GLN A 177 4.96 2.32 14.95
CA GLN A 177 6.25 2.75 15.53
C GLN A 177 6.93 3.84 14.69
N MET A 178 6.79 3.77 13.34
CA MET A 178 7.39 4.76 12.45
C MET A 178 6.41 5.90 12.09
N GLY A 179 5.16 5.85 12.56
CA GLY A 179 4.15 6.88 12.34
C GLY A 179 3.68 7.01 10.90
N LYS A 180 3.90 6.00 10.05
CA LYS A 180 3.43 6.03 8.66
C LYS A 180 1.93 5.76 8.58
N CYS A 181 1.28 6.26 7.54
CA CYS A 181 -0.05 5.82 7.14
C CYS A 181 0.13 4.64 6.18
N VAL A 182 -0.33 3.47 6.56
CA VAL A 182 -0.20 2.26 5.72
C VAL A 182 -1.57 1.84 5.22
N VAL A 183 -1.74 1.73 3.90
CA VAL A 183 -3.00 1.31 3.27
C VAL A 183 -2.72 0.06 2.45
N VAL A 184 -3.39 -1.02 2.80
CA VAL A 184 -3.27 -2.31 2.12
C VAL A 184 -4.58 -2.66 1.44
N VAL A 185 -4.56 -2.89 0.13
CA VAL A 185 -5.66 -3.56 -0.55
C VAL A 185 -5.36 -5.05 -0.59
N THR A 186 -6.33 -5.86 -0.15
CA THR A 186 -6.14 -7.31 -0.05
C THR A 186 -7.47 -8.06 -0.11
N HIS A 187 -7.37 -9.37 -0.31
CA HIS A 187 -8.47 -10.33 -0.10
C HIS A 187 -8.23 -11.21 1.14
N SER A 188 -7.08 -11.06 1.83
CA SER A 188 -6.77 -11.79 3.06
C SER A 188 -7.54 -11.21 4.25
N ASN A 189 -8.39 -12.05 4.84
CA ASN A 189 -9.09 -11.72 6.07
C ASN A 189 -8.14 -11.70 7.28
N GLU A 190 -7.06 -12.49 7.25
CA GLU A 190 -6.05 -12.54 8.31
C GLU A 190 -5.33 -11.21 8.44
N LEU A 191 -4.89 -10.65 7.31
CA LEU A 191 -4.28 -9.32 7.29
C LEU A 191 -5.29 -8.24 7.72
N ALA A 192 -6.52 -8.31 7.23
CA ALA A 192 -7.55 -7.32 7.57
C ALA A 192 -7.88 -7.29 9.07
N LYS A 193 -7.87 -8.44 9.76
CA LYS A 193 -8.06 -8.52 11.22
C LYS A 193 -6.96 -7.84 12.03
N GLN A 194 -5.79 -7.61 11.44
CA GLN A 194 -4.66 -6.94 12.07
C GLN A 194 -4.61 -5.44 11.78
N ALA A 195 -5.48 -4.95 10.88
CA ALA A 195 -5.60 -3.53 10.57
C ALA A 195 -6.39 -2.77 11.65
N ASP A 196 -6.02 -1.51 11.88
CA ASP A 196 -6.73 -0.62 12.80
C ASP A 196 -8.12 -0.22 12.28
N VAL A 197 -8.24 -0.14 10.94
CA VAL A 197 -9.50 0.20 10.27
C VAL A 197 -9.64 -0.65 9.00
N VAL A 198 -10.80 -1.24 8.85
CA VAL A 198 -11.13 -2.01 7.65
C VAL A 198 -12.17 -1.25 6.83
N PHE A 199 -11.84 -1.02 5.58
CA PHE A 199 -12.77 -0.55 4.56
C PHE A 199 -13.24 -1.72 3.70
N ARG A 200 -14.49 -1.69 3.30
CA ARG A 200 -15.05 -2.63 2.33
C ARG A 200 -15.44 -1.89 1.06
N LEU A 201 -14.81 -2.27 -0.05
CA LEU A 201 -15.15 -1.74 -1.38
C LEU A 201 -16.06 -2.73 -2.10
N LYS A 202 -17.28 -2.31 -2.40
CA LYS A 202 -18.28 -3.12 -3.11
C LYS A 202 -19.03 -2.27 -4.14
N LYS A 203 -19.06 -2.72 -5.38
CA LYS A 203 -19.74 -2.03 -6.50
C LYS A 203 -19.34 -0.55 -6.67
N GLY A 204 -18.07 -0.22 -6.37
CA GLY A 204 -17.53 1.13 -6.49
C GLY A 204 -17.83 2.07 -5.32
N GLU A 205 -18.46 1.57 -4.26
CA GLU A 205 -18.75 2.31 -3.03
C GLU A 205 -17.88 1.79 -1.89
N LEU A 206 -17.34 2.71 -1.09
CA LEU A 206 -16.47 2.40 0.05
C LEU A 206 -17.26 2.61 1.34
N SER A 207 -17.22 1.61 2.22
CA SER A 207 -17.81 1.70 3.57
C SER A 207 -16.77 1.30 4.61
N VAL A 208 -16.86 1.87 5.81
CA VAL A 208 -16.08 1.42 6.97
C VAL A 208 -16.74 0.14 7.49
N GLU A 209 -15.95 -0.91 7.69
CA GLU A 209 -16.41 -2.10 8.41
C GLU A 209 -16.30 -1.79 9.91
N VAL A 210 -17.43 -1.52 10.55
CA VAL A 210 -17.50 -1.40 12.00
C VAL A 210 -17.48 -2.85 12.52
N GLU A 211 -16.50 -3.22 13.33
CA GLU A 211 -16.62 -4.46 14.11
C GLU A 211 -17.89 -4.34 14.95
N GLU A 212 -18.92 -5.14 14.64
CA GLU A 212 -19.99 -5.38 15.59
C GLU A 212 -19.34 -6.00 16.83
N GLU A 213 -19.40 -5.27 17.94
CA GLU A 213 -18.97 -5.78 19.23
C GLU A 213 -19.58 -7.16 19.44
N LYS A 214 -18.72 -8.19 19.43
CA LYS A 214 -19.06 -9.51 19.96
C LYS A 214 -19.18 -9.39 21.48
N ASN A 215 -20.15 -8.62 21.93
CA ASN A 215 -20.62 -8.63 23.32
C ASN A 215 -22.08 -9.02 23.36
N LEU A 216 -22.32 -10.01 24.20
CA LEU A 216 -23.58 -10.57 24.67
C LEU A 216 -23.96 -11.91 24.03
N HIS A 217 -23.33 -12.98 24.56
CA HIS A 217 -24.15 -13.99 25.22
C HIS A 217 -23.25 -14.83 26.15
N LYS A 218 -23.25 -14.45 27.43
CA LYS A 218 -23.06 -15.35 28.53
C LYS A 218 -24.43 -15.86 28.98
#